data_ce2be62045e59bb0c1d955e5f8c23119
#
_entry.id   ce2be62045e59bb0c1d955e5f8c23119
#
_cell.length_a   1.000
_cell.length_b   1.000
_cell.length_c   1.000
_cell.angle_alpha   90.00
_cell.angle_beta   90.00
_cell.angle_gamma   90.00
#
_symmetry.space_group_name_H-M   'P 1'
#
loop_
_entity.id
_entity.type
_entity.pdbx_description
1 polymer ?
#
loop_
_entity_poly.entity_id
_entity_poly.type
_entity_poly.pdbx_seq_one_letter_code
_entity_poly.pdbx_strand_id
1 'polypeptide(L)'
;FSTANELHIPVSTNAEPAATFLKLTSADVNHSFWIPRLAGKTDLIANHVNSMWMDPEKPGLYLGQCAQFCGSQHALMLLRVYVDTPGQFAAWVKNQEQPARQDPAGSAGRKVFETQACMNCHTVSGTAATGRFGPDLTHVMSRETLASGAMDNTPANLRQWIKSPDTFKRGALMPAMQLNDEQLDEVTAYLETLK
;
A
#
# COMPACT_ATOMS: atom_id res chain seq x y z
N PHE A 1 -3.59 -1.57 -12.53
CA PHE A 1 -3.91 -1.16 -11.15
C PHE A 1 -2.65 -0.71 -10.40
N SER A 2 -2.84 -0.04 -9.27
CA SER A 2 -1.79 0.31 -8.32
C SER A 2 -2.14 -0.27 -6.95
N THR A 3 -1.12 -0.67 -6.20
CA THR A 3 -1.26 -1.04 -4.80
C THR A 3 -0.19 -0.32 -3.98
N ALA A 4 -0.20 -0.45 -2.67
CA ALA A 4 0.75 0.23 -1.80
C ALA A 4 1.29 -0.71 -0.72
N ASN A 5 2.61 -0.64 -0.48
CA ASN A 5 3.34 -1.26 0.63
C ASN A 5 3.42 -2.79 0.63
N GLU A 6 2.53 -3.48 -0.07
CA GLU A 6 2.47 -4.93 -0.16
C GLU A 6 2.66 -5.33 -1.62
N LEU A 7 3.71 -6.09 -1.90
CA LEU A 7 4.00 -6.62 -3.22
C LEU A 7 3.64 -8.11 -3.23
N HIS A 8 2.79 -8.52 -4.15
CA HIS A 8 2.46 -9.90 -4.41
C HIS A 8 3.21 -10.40 -5.64
N ILE A 9 3.83 -11.56 -5.54
CA ILE A 9 4.54 -12.21 -6.64
C ILE A 9 4.24 -13.70 -6.64
N PRO A 10 4.21 -14.36 -7.80
CA PRO A 10 4.01 -15.80 -7.85
C PRO A 10 5.24 -16.56 -7.36
N VAL A 11 5.02 -17.71 -6.73
CA VAL A 11 6.09 -18.68 -6.47
C VAL A 11 6.59 -19.26 -7.79
N SER A 12 7.89 -19.45 -7.88
CA SER A 12 8.54 -20.11 -9.01
C SER A 12 8.79 -21.58 -8.66
N THR A 13 8.47 -22.47 -9.58
CA THR A 13 8.72 -23.90 -9.43
C THR A 13 9.42 -24.46 -10.66
N ASN A 14 10.03 -25.63 -10.55
CA ASN A 14 10.62 -26.31 -11.72
C ASN A 14 9.58 -26.61 -12.82
N ALA A 15 8.33 -26.83 -12.43
CA ALA A 15 7.23 -27.09 -13.38
C ALA A 15 6.67 -25.80 -13.98
N GLU A 16 6.67 -24.71 -13.20
CA GLU A 16 6.15 -23.39 -13.58
C GLU A 16 7.16 -22.32 -13.14
N PRO A 17 8.23 -22.09 -13.92
CA PRO A 17 9.18 -21.00 -13.62
C PRO A 17 8.52 -19.65 -13.74
N ALA A 18 8.57 -18.82 -12.68
CA ALA A 18 7.87 -17.56 -12.60
C ALA A 18 8.72 -16.44 -11.96
N ALA A 19 9.95 -16.26 -12.47
CA ALA A 19 10.79 -15.17 -12.00
C ALA A 19 10.12 -13.81 -12.21
N THR A 20 10.05 -13.03 -11.15
CA THR A 20 9.42 -11.69 -11.17
C THR A 20 10.48 -10.62 -11.40
N PHE A 21 10.31 -9.83 -12.46
CA PHE A 21 11.18 -8.70 -12.77
C PHE A 21 10.59 -7.40 -12.24
N LEU A 22 11.40 -6.65 -11.50
CA LEU A 22 11.04 -5.35 -10.96
C LEU A 22 11.79 -4.25 -11.69
N LYS A 23 11.07 -3.20 -12.07
CA LYS A 23 11.64 -1.90 -12.45
C LYS A 23 11.50 -0.97 -11.26
N LEU A 24 12.61 -0.41 -10.81
CA LEU A 24 12.73 0.37 -9.60
C LEU A 24 13.12 1.81 -9.92
N THR A 25 12.35 2.76 -9.44
CA THR A 25 12.64 4.19 -9.55
C THR A 25 12.14 4.91 -8.31
N SER A 26 12.60 6.12 -8.08
CA SER A 26 12.13 6.99 -7.00
C SER A 26 11.49 8.25 -7.57
N ALA A 27 10.46 8.76 -6.89
CA ALA A 27 9.83 10.04 -7.20
C ALA A 27 10.38 11.21 -6.38
N ASP A 28 11.24 10.95 -5.39
CA ASP A 28 11.80 11.95 -4.47
C ASP A 28 13.32 11.76 -4.29
N VAL A 29 13.74 11.15 -3.19
CA VAL A 29 15.15 10.89 -2.85
C VAL A 29 15.54 9.44 -3.16
N ASN A 30 16.80 9.10 -2.99
CA ASN A 30 17.23 7.72 -3.16
C ASN A 30 16.72 6.82 -2.03
N HIS A 31 16.20 5.66 -2.41
CA HIS A 31 15.82 4.55 -1.54
C HIS A 31 16.55 3.29 -1.97
N SER A 32 16.38 2.19 -1.24
CA SER A 32 16.86 0.87 -1.68
C SER A 32 15.83 -0.19 -1.32
N PHE A 33 15.38 -0.94 -2.31
CA PHE A 33 14.50 -2.09 -2.11
C PHE A 33 15.32 -3.28 -1.63
N TRP A 34 14.95 -3.86 -0.49
CA TRP A 34 15.66 -4.97 0.07
C TRP A 34 14.75 -5.93 0.84
N ILE A 35 14.68 -7.15 0.33
CA ILE A 35 14.02 -8.29 1.00
C ILE A 35 15.10 -9.35 1.21
N PRO A 36 15.77 -9.40 2.36
CA PRO A 36 16.99 -10.19 2.59
C PRO A 36 16.89 -11.66 2.25
N ARG A 37 15.69 -12.24 2.39
CA ARG A 37 15.45 -13.68 2.11
C ARG A 37 15.09 -13.98 0.66
N LEU A 38 14.88 -12.97 -0.18
CA LEU A 38 14.50 -13.15 -1.59
C LEU A 38 15.60 -12.73 -2.56
N ALA A 39 16.26 -11.61 -2.28
CA ALA A 39 17.28 -11.08 -3.20
C ALA A 39 18.19 -10.07 -2.49
N GLY A 40 19.30 -9.71 -3.15
CA GLY A 40 20.12 -8.56 -2.77
C GLY A 40 19.34 -7.23 -2.83
N LYS A 41 19.93 -6.17 -2.30
CA LYS A 41 19.34 -4.84 -2.38
C LYS A 41 19.61 -4.17 -3.72
N THR A 42 18.66 -3.37 -4.19
CA THR A 42 18.80 -2.56 -5.39
C THR A 42 18.27 -1.16 -5.13
N ASP A 43 19.03 -0.15 -5.51
CA ASP A 43 18.69 1.24 -5.26
C ASP A 43 17.57 1.73 -6.19
N LEU A 44 16.67 2.54 -5.62
CA LEU A 44 15.71 3.36 -6.34
C LEU A 44 16.27 4.77 -6.44
N ILE A 45 16.57 5.22 -7.64
CA ILE A 45 17.22 6.51 -7.90
C ILE A 45 16.26 7.40 -8.68
N ALA A 46 16.16 8.66 -8.27
CA ALA A 46 15.32 9.63 -8.96
C ALA A 46 15.80 9.82 -10.43
N ASN A 47 14.87 9.86 -11.35
CA ASN A 47 15.12 9.99 -12.80
C ASN A 47 15.97 8.85 -13.41
N HIS A 48 16.15 7.74 -12.71
CA HIS A 48 16.84 6.57 -13.21
C HIS A 48 16.03 5.30 -12.93
N VAL A 49 16.02 4.37 -13.87
CA VAL A 49 15.33 3.08 -13.71
C VAL A 49 16.38 1.99 -13.51
N ASN A 50 16.44 1.44 -12.34
CA ASN A 50 17.14 0.20 -12.06
C ASN A 50 16.20 -1.00 -12.24
N SER A 51 16.75 -2.17 -12.37
CA SER A 51 15.97 -3.41 -12.42
C SER A 51 16.60 -4.50 -11.58
N MET A 52 15.77 -5.35 -11.03
CA MET A 52 16.17 -6.57 -10.36
C MET A 52 15.15 -7.67 -10.64
N TRP A 53 15.46 -8.87 -10.24
CA TRP A 53 14.55 -9.99 -10.33
C TRP A 53 14.57 -10.81 -9.05
N MET A 54 13.46 -11.48 -8.77
CA MET A 54 13.29 -12.43 -7.67
C MET A 54 12.69 -13.71 -8.22
N ASP A 55 13.21 -14.84 -7.72
CA ASP A 55 12.77 -16.18 -8.14
C ASP A 55 12.50 -17.04 -6.88
N PRO A 56 11.41 -16.76 -6.16
CA PRO A 56 11.11 -17.42 -4.90
C PRO A 56 10.56 -18.83 -5.11
N GLU A 57 11.16 -19.82 -4.44
CA GLU A 57 10.76 -21.23 -4.53
C GLU A 57 9.68 -21.63 -3.50
N LYS A 58 9.38 -20.81 -2.51
CA LYS A 58 8.47 -21.14 -1.42
C LYS A 58 7.46 -20.03 -1.19
N PRO A 59 6.14 -20.36 -1.14
CA PRO A 59 5.12 -19.40 -0.75
C PRO A 59 5.33 -18.91 0.68
N GLY A 60 4.86 -17.69 0.97
CA GLY A 60 4.89 -17.10 2.29
C GLY A 60 5.13 -15.60 2.30
N LEU A 61 5.15 -15.02 3.50
CA LEU A 61 5.45 -13.62 3.73
C LEU A 61 6.96 -13.42 3.94
N TYR A 62 7.51 -12.49 3.18
CA TYR A 62 8.91 -12.08 3.25
C TYR A 62 9.00 -10.60 3.61
N LEU A 63 9.63 -10.32 4.74
CA LEU A 63 9.77 -8.96 5.24
C LEU A 63 11.05 -8.32 4.72
N GLY A 64 10.96 -7.03 4.47
CA GLY A 64 12.08 -6.19 4.07
C GLY A 64 11.93 -4.77 4.55
N GLN A 65 12.84 -3.93 4.11
CA GLN A 65 12.85 -2.52 4.49
C GLN A 65 13.61 -1.69 3.46
N CYS A 66 13.44 -0.38 3.50
CA CYS A 66 14.32 0.53 2.81
C CYS A 66 15.75 0.38 3.37
N ALA A 67 16.72 0.21 2.51
CA ALA A 67 18.13 -0.01 2.89
C ALA A 67 19.06 1.14 2.47
N GLN A 68 18.51 2.30 2.09
CA GLN A 68 19.22 3.54 1.84
C GLN A 68 18.60 4.66 2.69
N PHE A 69 19.42 5.40 3.44
CA PHE A 69 18.90 6.51 4.24
C PHE A 69 18.18 7.52 3.35
N CYS A 70 16.90 7.75 3.64
CA CYS A 70 15.99 8.55 2.83
C CYS A 70 15.24 9.64 3.61
N GLY A 71 15.66 9.91 4.86
CA GLY A 71 15.06 10.94 5.71
C GLY A 71 14.47 10.40 7.00
N SER A 72 13.63 11.20 7.66
CA SER A 72 13.11 10.93 9.02
C SER A 72 12.28 9.64 9.13
N GLN A 73 11.69 9.20 8.04
CA GLN A 73 10.86 7.98 8.01
C GLN A 73 11.61 6.72 7.55
N HIS A 74 12.93 6.80 7.34
CA HIS A 74 13.73 5.68 6.85
C HIS A 74 13.53 4.39 7.65
N ALA A 75 13.56 4.47 8.96
CA ALA A 75 13.37 3.32 9.85
C ALA A 75 11.93 2.76 9.86
N LEU A 76 10.95 3.54 9.39
CA LEU A 76 9.53 3.19 9.29
C LEU A 76 9.08 2.96 7.85
N MET A 77 10.02 2.69 6.95
CA MET A 77 9.76 2.33 5.55
C MET A 77 9.96 0.82 5.38
N LEU A 78 9.01 0.07 5.91
CA LEU A 78 9.01 -1.39 5.88
C LEU A 78 8.38 -1.88 4.57
N LEU A 79 8.78 -3.06 4.13
CA LEU A 79 8.32 -3.72 2.91
C LEU A 79 7.77 -5.11 3.25
N ARG A 80 6.73 -5.51 2.53
CA ARG A 80 6.14 -6.85 2.62
C ARG A 80 6.02 -7.42 1.21
N VAL A 81 6.55 -8.62 1.02
CA VAL A 81 6.40 -9.38 -0.22
C VAL A 81 5.68 -10.68 0.11
N TYR A 82 4.52 -10.84 -0.48
CA TYR A 82 3.75 -12.08 -0.44
C TYR A 82 4.12 -12.90 -1.66
N VAL A 83 4.72 -14.04 -1.42
CA VAL A 83 4.96 -15.05 -2.45
C VAL A 83 3.77 -15.98 -2.45
N ASP A 84 2.96 -15.88 -3.46
CA ASP A 84 1.67 -16.59 -3.58
C ASP A 84 1.80 -17.84 -4.44
N THR A 85 0.97 -18.84 -4.20
CA THR A 85 0.76 -19.90 -5.18
C THR A 85 0.15 -19.30 -6.46
N PRO A 86 0.30 -19.95 -7.64
CA PRO A 86 -0.24 -19.41 -8.90
C PRO A 86 -1.73 -19.04 -8.82
N GLY A 87 -2.54 -19.89 -8.14
CA GLY A 87 -3.97 -19.63 -7.95
C GLY A 87 -4.26 -18.44 -7.04
N GLN A 88 -3.50 -18.27 -5.95
CA GLN A 88 -3.64 -17.12 -5.04
C GLN A 88 -3.23 -15.84 -5.74
N PHE A 89 -2.10 -15.84 -6.46
CA PHE A 89 -1.63 -14.69 -7.22
C PHE A 89 -2.66 -14.25 -8.28
N ALA A 90 -3.19 -15.20 -9.06
CA ALA A 90 -4.22 -14.92 -10.07
C ALA A 90 -5.50 -14.34 -9.43
N ALA A 91 -5.93 -14.87 -8.28
CA ALA A 91 -7.09 -14.36 -7.56
C ALA A 91 -6.83 -12.95 -7.02
N TRP A 92 -5.64 -12.69 -6.47
CA TRP A 92 -5.25 -11.37 -6.01
C TRP A 92 -5.23 -10.33 -7.15
N VAL A 93 -4.59 -10.64 -8.28
CA VAL A 93 -4.58 -9.78 -9.47
C VAL A 93 -6.01 -9.46 -9.92
N LYS A 94 -6.86 -10.49 -10.04
CA LYS A 94 -8.25 -10.32 -10.44
C LYS A 94 -9.02 -9.39 -9.48
N ASN A 95 -8.76 -9.47 -8.18
CA ASN A 95 -9.37 -8.56 -7.19
C ASN A 95 -8.86 -7.13 -7.37
N GLN A 96 -7.53 -6.95 -7.52
CA GLN A 96 -6.93 -5.61 -7.68
C GLN A 96 -7.36 -4.91 -8.98
N GLU A 97 -7.77 -5.64 -10.00
CA GLU A 97 -8.30 -5.08 -11.25
C GLU A 97 -9.76 -4.60 -11.15
N GLN A 98 -10.47 -4.95 -10.08
CA GLN A 98 -11.85 -4.51 -9.89
C GLN A 98 -11.91 -3.07 -9.36
N PRO A 99 -12.92 -2.30 -9.73
CA PRO A 99 -13.19 -1.03 -9.06
C PRO A 99 -13.66 -1.28 -7.63
N ALA A 100 -13.57 -0.24 -6.81
CA ALA A 100 -14.05 -0.27 -5.43
C ALA A 100 -15.53 -0.68 -5.39
N ARG A 101 -15.85 -1.60 -4.48
CA ARG A 101 -17.24 -2.02 -4.24
C ARG A 101 -18.06 -0.82 -3.74
N GLN A 102 -19.19 -0.58 -4.39
CA GLN A 102 -20.14 0.43 -3.97
C GLN A 102 -21.05 -0.16 -2.88
N ASP A 103 -20.78 0.16 -1.62
CA ASP A 103 -21.58 -0.28 -0.49
C ASP A 103 -22.43 0.90 0.03
N PRO A 104 -23.77 0.78 0.06
CA PRO A 104 -24.64 1.83 0.60
C PRO A 104 -24.32 2.20 2.05
N ALA A 105 -23.85 1.27 2.86
CA ALA A 105 -23.46 1.52 4.24
C ALA A 105 -22.30 2.52 4.37
N GLY A 106 -21.45 2.61 3.34
CA GLY A 106 -20.35 3.58 3.29
C GLY A 106 -20.71 4.95 2.70
N SER A 107 -21.97 5.21 2.33
CA SER A 107 -22.34 6.41 1.56
C SER A 107 -22.06 7.73 2.28
N ALA A 108 -22.30 7.85 3.59
CA ALA A 108 -22.00 9.03 4.39
C ALA A 108 -20.48 9.29 4.43
N GLY A 109 -19.69 8.28 4.74
CA GLY A 109 -18.24 8.38 4.79
C GLY A 109 -17.60 8.65 3.42
N ARG A 110 -18.18 8.12 2.34
CA ARG A 110 -17.79 8.49 0.98
C ARG A 110 -17.97 9.98 0.73
N LYS A 111 -19.08 10.58 1.17
CA LYS A 111 -19.29 12.01 1.07
C LYS A 111 -18.25 12.79 1.86
N VAL A 112 -17.90 12.36 3.08
CA VAL A 112 -16.80 12.95 3.86
C VAL A 112 -15.50 12.84 3.08
N PHE A 113 -15.14 11.68 2.56
CA PHE A 113 -13.93 11.44 1.78
C PHE A 113 -13.81 12.38 0.56
N GLU A 114 -14.90 12.58 -0.16
CA GLU A 114 -14.95 13.43 -1.35
C GLU A 114 -14.93 14.93 -1.01
N THR A 115 -15.53 15.34 0.12
CA THR A 115 -15.64 16.78 0.50
C THR A 115 -14.48 17.27 1.35
N GLN A 116 -13.80 16.39 2.10
CA GLN A 116 -12.69 16.75 2.99
C GLN A 116 -11.30 16.62 2.31
N ALA A 117 -11.27 16.72 0.99
CA ALA A 117 -10.06 16.72 0.18
C ALA A 117 -9.22 15.43 0.20
N CYS A 118 -9.69 14.33 0.80
CA CYS A 118 -8.99 13.04 0.77
C CYS A 118 -8.76 12.56 -0.66
N MET A 119 -9.76 12.75 -1.53
CA MET A 119 -9.71 12.41 -2.95
C MET A 119 -8.65 13.17 -3.75
N ASN A 120 -8.15 14.31 -3.26
CA ASN A 120 -7.10 15.07 -3.94
C ASN A 120 -5.74 14.35 -3.89
N CYS A 121 -5.53 13.54 -2.86
CA CYS A 121 -4.30 12.77 -2.68
C CYS A 121 -4.47 11.29 -2.99
N HIS A 122 -5.63 10.71 -2.78
CA HIS A 122 -5.88 9.27 -2.90
C HIS A 122 -6.75 8.92 -4.11
N THR A 123 -6.45 7.79 -4.72
CA THR A 123 -7.31 7.13 -5.71
C THR A 123 -8.24 6.14 -5.01
N VAL A 124 -9.51 6.10 -5.45
CA VAL A 124 -10.45 4.99 -5.23
C VAL A 124 -11.11 4.70 -6.57
N SER A 125 -10.71 3.63 -7.22
CA SER A 125 -11.17 3.26 -8.58
C SER A 125 -12.68 3.06 -8.61
N GLY A 126 -13.33 3.54 -9.67
CA GLY A 126 -14.80 3.52 -9.78
C GLY A 126 -15.50 4.69 -9.08
N THR A 127 -14.74 5.68 -8.56
CA THR A 127 -15.24 6.92 -7.96
C THR A 127 -14.60 8.15 -8.61
N ALA A 128 -14.97 9.35 -8.14
CA ALA A 128 -14.33 10.60 -8.55
C ALA A 128 -12.92 10.80 -7.97
N ALA A 129 -12.49 9.96 -7.03
CA ALA A 129 -11.18 10.06 -6.37
C ALA A 129 -10.06 9.52 -7.25
N THR A 130 -9.24 10.40 -7.81
CA THR A 130 -8.16 10.08 -8.75
C THR A 130 -6.79 10.64 -8.33
N GLY A 131 -6.66 11.07 -7.07
CA GLY A 131 -5.42 11.61 -6.52
C GLY A 131 -4.31 10.58 -6.49
N ARG A 132 -3.05 11.00 -6.78
CA ARG A 132 -1.89 10.10 -6.89
C ARG A 132 -0.74 10.48 -5.95
N PHE A 133 -0.95 11.46 -5.07
CA PHE A 133 0.05 11.86 -4.09
C PHE A 133 0.12 10.88 -2.91
N GLY A 134 -1.04 10.38 -2.48
CA GLY A 134 -1.15 9.30 -1.49
C GLY A 134 -1.36 7.93 -2.16
N PRO A 135 -1.34 6.85 -1.38
CA PRO A 135 -1.59 5.50 -1.90
C PRO A 135 -2.99 5.34 -2.46
N ASP A 136 -3.12 4.44 -3.44
CA ASP A 136 -4.41 3.95 -3.92
C ASP A 136 -5.13 3.21 -2.79
N LEU A 137 -6.37 3.57 -2.51
CA LEU A 137 -7.19 3.01 -1.43
C LEU A 137 -8.30 2.08 -1.92
N THR A 138 -8.36 1.78 -3.21
CA THR A 138 -9.42 0.96 -3.83
C THR A 138 -9.67 -0.35 -3.07
N HIS A 139 -8.61 -0.98 -2.59
CA HIS A 139 -8.64 -2.23 -1.82
C HIS A 139 -7.84 -2.11 -0.53
N VAL A 140 -7.96 -0.97 0.18
CA VAL A 140 -7.15 -0.71 1.38
C VAL A 140 -7.36 -1.78 2.45
N MET A 141 -8.57 -2.29 2.63
CA MET A 141 -8.88 -3.32 3.65
C MET A 141 -8.53 -4.74 3.22
N SER A 142 -8.03 -4.95 2.01
CA SER A 142 -7.41 -6.22 1.63
C SER A 142 -5.95 -6.35 2.09
N ARG A 143 -5.35 -5.26 2.56
CA ARG A 143 -3.97 -5.22 3.07
C ARG A 143 -3.91 -5.62 4.53
N GLU A 144 -2.81 -6.24 4.95
CA GLU A 144 -2.60 -6.58 6.36
C GLU A 144 -2.08 -5.40 7.19
N THR A 145 -1.43 -4.42 6.56
CA THR A 145 -0.80 -3.32 7.29
C THR A 145 -1.08 -1.95 6.68
N LEU A 146 -0.92 -0.92 7.53
CA LEU A 146 -0.97 0.51 7.19
C LEU A 146 0.40 1.16 7.34
N ALA A 147 0.53 2.38 6.80
CA ALA A 147 1.66 3.28 7.02
C ALA A 147 3.05 2.67 6.72
N SER A 148 3.17 1.90 5.62
CA SER A 148 4.39 1.16 5.24
C SER A 148 4.77 0.06 6.26
N GLY A 149 3.79 -0.70 6.73
CA GLY A 149 4.00 -1.79 7.67
C GLY A 149 4.18 -1.37 9.14
N ALA A 150 3.95 -0.08 9.46
CA ALA A 150 4.15 0.43 10.82
C ALA A 150 3.05 0.00 11.79
N MET A 151 1.88 -0.39 11.31
CA MET A 151 0.76 -0.86 12.14
C MET A 151 -0.11 -1.86 11.38
N ASP A 152 -0.81 -2.72 12.12
CA ASP A 152 -1.81 -3.64 11.56
C ASP A 152 -3.00 -2.86 11.00
N ASN A 153 -3.56 -3.36 9.90
CA ASN A 153 -4.73 -2.76 9.26
C ASN A 153 -6.01 -3.23 9.96
N THR A 154 -6.35 -2.57 11.04
CA THR A 154 -7.60 -2.76 11.78
C THR A 154 -8.43 -1.48 11.72
N PRO A 155 -9.77 -1.57 11.88
CA PRO A 155 -10.63 -0.37 11.95
C PRO A 155 -10.13 0.67 12.95
N ALA A 156 -9.73 0.23 14.14
CA ALA A 156 -9.21 1.13 15.18
C ALA A 156 -7.91 1.84 14.76
N ASN A 157 -6.98 1.10 14.17
CA ASN A 157 -5.71 1.66 13.70
C ASN A 157 -5.92 2.58 12.48
N LEU A 158 -6.82 2.21 11.56
CA LEU A 158 -7.19 3.05 10.42
C LEU A 158 -7.78 4.38 10.90
N ARG A 159 -8.72 4.34 11.84
CA ARG A 159 -9.29 5.53 12.47
C ARG A 159 -8.22 6.42 13.12
N GLN A 160 -7.33 5.82 13.88
CA GLN A 160 -6.23 6.55 14.53
C GLN A 160 -5.25 7.15 13.53
N TRP A 161 -4.92 6.40 12.48
CA TRP A 161 -4.09 6.89 11.38
C TRP A 161 -4.70 8.12 10.70
N ILE A 162 -5.99 8.09 10.38
CA ILE A 162 -6.70 9.23 9.75
C ILE A 162 -6.72 10.44 10.70
N LYS A 163 -6.95 10.19 12.00
CA LYS A 163 -7.02 11.26 13.02
C LYS A 163 -5.68 11.98 13.20
N SER A 164 -4.59 11.25 13.28
CA SER A 164 -3.28 11.82 13.62
C SER A 164 -2.11 10.99 13.05
N PRO A 165 -1.83 11.07 11.76
CA PRO A 165 -0.77 10.28 11.11
C PRO A 165 0.61 10.49 11.74
N ASP A 166 0.94 11.72 12.09
CA ASP A 166 2.25 12.11 12.64
C ASP A 166 2.56 11.46 14.00
N THR A 167 1.53 11.10 14.76
CA THR A 167 1.68 10.38 16.04
C THR A 167 2.31 9.01 15.86
N PHE A 168 1.96 8.32 14.77
CA PHE A 168 2.46 6.98 14.47
C PHE A 168 3.70 6.98 13.58
N LYS A 169 3.76 7.96 12.69
CA LYS A 169 4.84 8.06 11.71
C LYS A 169 5.24 9.53 11.57
N ARG A 170 6.15 9.95 12.45
CA ARG A 170 6.61 11.33 12.51
C ARG A 170 7.10 11.83 11.15
N GLY A 171 6.60 12.99 10.72
CA GLY A 171 6.87 13.55 9.41
C GLY A 171 6.05 12.90 8.29
N ALA A 172 4.93 12.26 8.61
CA ALA A 172 3.99 11.76 7.60
C ALA A 172 3.49 12.91 6.71
N LEU A 173 3.51 12.70 5.39
CA LEU A 173 3.01 13.71 4.44
C LEU A 173 1.48 13.79 4.42
N MET A 174 0.78 12.76 4.90
CA MET A 174 -0.65 12.80 5.11
C MET A 174 -0.96 13.73 6.29
N PRO A 175 -1.70 14.84 6.09
CA PRO A 175 -2.03 15.75 7.18
C PRO A 175 -3.15 15.18 8.07
N ALA A 176 -3.21 15.62 9.32
CA ALA A 176 -4.40 15.47 10.14
C ALA A 176 -5.51 16.40 9.59
N MET A 177 -6.63 15.83 9.16
CA MET A 177 -7.68 16.56 8.45
C MET A 177 -8.63 17.33 9.38
N GLN A 178 -8.39 17.32 10.69
CA GLN A 178 -9.21 18.00 11.71
C GLN A 178 -10.71 17.62 11.65
N LEU A 179 -11.00 16.37 11.31
CA LEU A 179 -12.35 15.83 11.29
C LEU A 179 -12.90 15.79 12.71
N ASN A 180 -14.20 16.08 12.87
CA ASN A 180 -14.89 15.76 14.11
C ASN A 180 -15.07 14.24 14.24
N ASP A 181 -15.47 13.77 15.42
CA ASP A 181 -15.54 12.31 15.68
C ASP A 181 -16.56 11.60 14.77
N GLU A 182 -17.71 12.23 14.46
CA GLU A 182 -18.71 11.69 13.54
C GLU A 182 -18.15 11.50 12.13
N GLN A 183 -17.53 12.54 11.56
CA GLN A 183 -16.89 12.47 10.25
C GLN A 183 -15.77 11.43 10.20
N LEU A 184 -15.02 11.33 11.30
CA LEU A 184 -13.94 10.34 11.42
C LEU A 184 -14.48 8.92 11.43
N ASP A 185 -15.57 8.67 12.15
CA ASP A 185 -16.23 7.37 12.20
C ASP A 185 -16.85 7.02 10.84
N GLU A 186 -17.52 7.96 10.20
CA GLU A 186 -18.12 7.78 8.88
C GLU A 186 -17.06 7.47 7.81
N VAL A 187 -15.97 8.24 7.72
CA VAL A 187 -14.92 7.99 6.72
C VAL A 187 -14.19 6.68 6.98
N THR A 188 -13.99 6.31 8.25
CA THR A 188 -13.42 5.01 8.61
C THR A 188 -14.32 3.87 8.14
N ALA A 189 -15.63 3.95 8.44
CA ALA A 189 -16.61 2.96 8.00
C ALA A 189 -16.68 2.83 6.46
N TYR A 190 -16.55 3.94 5.73
CA TYR A 190 -16.44 3.89 4.28
C TYR A 190 -15.20 3.13 3.82
N LEU A 191 -14.03 3.45 4.35
CA LEU A 191 -12.79 2.80 3.97
C LEU A 191 -12.80 1.30 4.31
N GLU A 192 -13.48 0.89 5.37
CA GLU A 192 -13.68 -0.53 5.74
C GLU A 192 -14.45 -1.33 4.67
N THR A 193 -15.22 -0.67 3.82
CA THR A 193 -15.92 -1.32 2.71
C THR A 193 -15.02 -1.62 1.51
N LEU A 194 -13.84 -1.01 1.43
CA LEU A 194 -12.90 -1.08 0.33
C LEU A 194 -11.97 -2.31 0.43
N LYS A 195 -12.48 -3.47 -0.02
CA LYS A 195 -11.84 -4.79 0.07
C LYS A 195 -11.41 -5.33 -1.28
#